data_4737303daea8715e2941471ca4ab82e8
#
_entry.id   4737303daea8715e2941471ca4ab82e8
#
_cell.length_a   1.000
_cell.length_b   1.000
_cell.length_c   1.000
_cell.angle_alpha   90.00
_cell.angle_beta   90.00
_cell.angle_gamma   90.00
#
_symmetry.space_group_name_H-M   'P 1'
#
loop_
_entity.id
_entity.type
_entity.pdbx_description
1 polymer ?
#
loop_
_entity_poly.entity_id
_entity_poly.type
_entity_poly.pdbx_seq_one_letter_code
_entity_poly.pdbx_strand_id
1 'polypeptide(L)'
;VKIFLMPYFTYSIDNLSHIIPGAMCAAGVIKANNYGEILLALKLVILFCIGIWLIINSLDLKEKTYPYTKKKFVFYVFIFALILIETTLDILYLSNISTKEPVQCCSVIFGANSVGSKIPFNLTISMLVGLFYLLYLLTIFTNIQKQKFTNFIINLFFLYIAYYAVTYFFSTYIYQLPTHQCPFCMLQKEYF
;
A
#
# COMPACT_ATOMS: atom_id res chain seq x y z
N VAL A 1 -4.85 -14.95 -12.90
CA VAL A 1 -3.41 -14.76 -13.14
C VAL A 1 -2.93 -13.47 -12.45
N LYS A 2 -3.46 -12.25 -12.74
CA LYS A 2 -2.95 -10.97 -12.18
C LYS A 2 -2.95 -10.91 -10.64
N ILE A 3 -3.93 -11.50 -9.96
CA ILE A 3 -3.99 -11.57 -8.49
C ILE A 3 -2.78 -12.32 -7.92
N PHE A 4 -2.34 -13.39 -8.59
CA PHE A 4 -1.17 -14.17 -8.19
C PHE A 4 0.16 -13.51 -8.60
N LEU A 5 0.15 -12.69 -9.66
CA LEU A 5 1.34 -11.96 -10.09
C LEU A 5 1.71 -10.83 -9.13
N MET A 6 0.78 -10.29 -8.35
CA MET A 6 1.08 -9.21 -7.40
C MET A 6 2.00 -9.67 -6.25
N PRO A 7 1.72 -10.78 -5.52
CA PRO A 7 2.68 -11.33 -4.54
C PRO A 7 4.02 -11.69 -5.17
N TYR A 8 4.02 -12.24 -6.39
CA TYR A 8 5.26 -12.56 -7.10
C TYR A 8 6.08 -11.31 -7.42
N PHE A 9 5.43 -10.24 -7.87
CA PHE A 9 6.08 -8.94 -8.10
C PHE A 9 6.70 -8.42 -6.80
N THR A 10 5.95 -8.42 -5.70
CA THR A 10 6.44 -7.96 -4.40
C THR A 10 7.66 -8.76 -3.94
N TYR A 11 7.60 -10.09 -4.06
CA TYR A 11 8.71 -10.96 -3.75
C TYR A 11 9.95 -10.69 -4.64
N SER A 12 9.75 -10.49 -5.94
CA SER A 12 10.84 -10.21 -6.88
C SER A 12 11.51 -8.87 -6.59
N ILE A 13 10.73 -7.83 -6.28
CA ILE A 13 11.24 -6.52 -5.91
C ILE A 13 12.00 -6.57 -4.58
N ASP A 14 11.54 -7.35 -3.61
CA ASP A 14 12.21 -7.51 -2.34
C ASP A 14 13.59 -8.19 -2.52
N ASN A 15 13.66 -9.24 -3.33
CA ASN A 15 14.95 -9.87 -3.66
C ASN A 15 15.91 -8.93 -4.41
N LEU A 16 15.42 -8.01 -5.24
CA LEU A 16 16.25 -7.00 -5.90
C LEU A 16 16.91 -6.01 -4.91
N SER A 17 16.35 -5.86 -3.70
CA SER A 17 16.95 -5.00 -2.68
C SER A 17 18.37 -5.45 -2.28
N HIS A 18 18.68 -6.73 -2.39
CA HIS A 18 20.02 -7.27 -2.12
C HIS A 18 21.05 -6.93 -3.20
N ILE A 19 20.62 -6.51 -4.38
CA ILE A 19 21.50 -6.23 -5.54
C ILE A 19 21.66 -4.72 -5.73
N ILE A 20 20.64 -3.93 -5.38
CA ILE A 20 20.64 -2.48 -5.61
C ILE A 20 21.30 -1.77 -4.42
N PRO A 21 22.41 -1.03 -4.62
CA PRO A 21 23.10 -0.34 -3.54
C PRO A 21 22.17 0.70 -2.88
N GLY A 22 22.14 0.73 -1.54
CA GLY A 22 21.33 1.66 -0.76
C GLY A 22 19.87 1.27 -0.56
N ALA A 23 19.37 0.25 -1.26
CA ALA A 23 18.03 -0.29 -1.01
C ALA A 23 18.07 -1.28 0.15
N MET A 24 17.34 -0.98 1.23
CA MET A 24 17.23 -1.88 2.39
C MET A 24 16.02 -2.82 2.30
N CYS A 25 15.04 -2.52 1.44
CA CYS A 25 13.82 -3.30 1.28
C CYS A 25 13.16 -3.00 -0.07
N ALA A 26 12.09 -3.74 -0.40
CA ALA A 26 11.30 -3.55 -1.61
C ALA A 26 10.86 -2.09 -1.86
N ALA A 27 10.54 -1.34 -0.80
CA ALA A 27 10.15 0.07 -0.93
C ALA A 27 11.29 0.97 -1.44
N GLY A 28 12.54 0.68 -1.05
CA GLY A 28 13.71 1.34 -1.59
C GLY A 28 13.91 1.04 -3.08
N VAL A 29 13.74 -0.23 -3.47
CA VAL A 29 13.82 -0.66 -4.88
C VAL A 29 12.76 0.03 -5.73
N ILE A 30 11.52 0.14 -5.28
CA ILE A 30 10.45 0.83 -6.00
C ILE A 30 10.83 2.29 -6.31
N LYS A 31 11.60 2.92 -5.43
CA LYS A 31 12.10 4.30 -5.60
C LYS A 31 13.37 4.40 -6.44
N ALA A 32 13.89 3.30 -6.97
CA ALA A 32 15.10 3.30 -7.80
C ALA A 32 14.96 4.13 -9.09
N ASN A 33 13.73 4.36 -9.55
CA ASN A 33 13.42 5.27 -10.64
C ASN A 33 12.01 5.87 -10.51
N ASN A 34 11.71 6.87 -11.34
CA ASN A 34 10.43 7.61 -11.29
C ASN A 34 9.21 6.77 -11.72
N TYR A 35 9.40 5.60 -12.31
CA TYR A 35 8.31 4.74 -12.79
C TYR A 35 7.75 3.82 -11.71
N GLY A 36 8.56 3.47 -10.70
CA GLY A 36 8.19 2.44 -9.72
C GLY A 36 6.98 2.78 -8.86
N GLU A 37 6.88 4.02 -8.38
CA GLU A 37 5.72 4.45 -7.56
C GLU A 37 4.42 4.45 -8.38
N ILE A 38 4.49 4.96 -9.63
CA ILE A 38 3.34 4.98 -10.56
C ILE A 38 2.93 3.57 -10.91
N LEU A 39 3.90 2.69 -11.18
CA LEU A 39 3.67 1.28 -11.48
C LEU A 39 2.97 0.55 -10.32
N LEU A 40 3.45 0.74 -9.09
CA LEU A 40 2.82 0.14 -7.91
C LEU A 40 1.39 0.62 -7.71
N ALA A 41 1.16 1.93 -7.83
CA ALA A 41 -0.19 2.51 -7.73
C ALA A 41 -1.11 1.93 -8.80
N LEU A 42 -0.65 1.82 -10.05
CA LEU A 42 -1.43 1.25 -11.14
C LEU A 42 -1.75 -0.24 -10.91
N LYS A 43 -0.78 -1.03 -10.41
CA LYS A 43 -1.00 -2.44 -10.04
C LYS A 43 -2.10 -2.59 -9.00
N LEU A 44 -2.12 -1.74 -7.97
CA LEU A 44 -3.17 -1.74 -6.95
C LEU A 44 -4.55 -1.38 -7.55
N VAL A 45 -4.62 -0.34 -8.39
CA VAL A 45 -5.87 0.05 -9.08
C VAL A 45 -6.40 -1.10 -9.93
N ILE A 46 -5.55 -1.76 -10.71
CA ILE A 46 -5.93 -2.91 -11.54
C ILE A 46 -6.44 -4.06 -10.66
N LEU A 47 -5.80 -4.33 -9.53
CA LEU A 47 -6.23 -5.36 -8.59
C LEU A 47 -7.65 -5.10 -8.07
N PHE A 48 -7.95 -3.85 -7.67
CA PHE A 48 -9.29 -3.44 -7.26
C PHE A 48 -10.31 -3.57 -8.40
N CYS A 49 -9.96 -3.13 -9.61
CA CYS A 49 -10.84 -3.25 -10.78
C CYS A 49 -11.16 -4.72 -11.10
N ILE A 50 -10.17 -5.61 -11.02
CA ILE A 50 -10.36 -7.06 -11.20
C ILE A 50 -11.28 -7.62 -10.10
N GLY A 51 -11.10 -7.20 -8.85
CA GLY A 51 -11.96 -7.58 -7.73
C GLY A 51 -13.43 -7.20 -7.98
N ILE A 52 -13.68 -5.96 -8.41
CA ILE A 52 -15.01 -5.47 -8.77
C ILE A 52 -15.58 -6.28 -9.94
N TRP A 53 -14.77 -6.56 -10.96
CA TRP A 53 -15.19 -7.37 -12.10
C TRP A 53 -15.61 -8.79 -11.69
N LEU A 54 -14.84 -9.42 -10.79
CA LEU A 54 -15.16 -10.75 -10.26
C LEU A 54 -16.49 -10.76 -9.51
N ILE A 55 -16.77 -9.73 -8.71
CA ILE A 55 -18.05 -9.58 -8.01
C ILE A 55 -19.20 -9.46 -9.01
N ILE A 56 -19.08 -8.57 -10.01
CA ILE A 56 -20.10 -8.38 -11.04
C ILE A 56 -20.31 -9.69 -11.82
N ASN A 57 -19.24 -10.39 -12.18
CA ASN A 57 -19.32 -11.67 -12.87
C ASN A 57 -20.01 -12.76 -12.03
N SER A 58 -19.70 -12.81 -10.73
CA SER A 58 -20.37 -13.74 -9.81
C SER A 58 -21.86 -13.48 -9.66
N LEU A 59 -22.27 -12.20 -9.66
CA LEU A 59 -23.69 -11.82 -9.61
C LEU A 59 -24.39 -12.15 -10.92
N ASP A 60 -23.76 -11.89 -12.06
CA ASP A 60 -24.32 -12.16 -13.39
C ASP A 60 -24.54 -13.67 -13.63
N LEU A 61 -23.65 -14.52 -13.11
CA LEU A 61 -23.75 -15.98 -13.22
C LEU A 61 -24.88 -16.58 -12.34
N LYS A 62 -25.36 -15.86 -11.31
CA LYS A 62 -26.47 -16.31 -10.48
C LYS A 62 -27.84 -16.11 -11.14
N GLU A 63 -27.93 -15.19 -12.08
CA GLU A 63 -29.17 -14.85 -12.79
C GLU A 63 -29.29 -15.63 -14.09
N LYS A 64 -30.47 -16.19 -14.38
CA LYS A 64 -30.73 -16.97 -15.61
C LYS A 64 -30.63 -16.15 -16.90
N THR A 65 -30.83 -14.85 -16.83
CA THR A 65 -30.89 -13.92 -17.98
C THR A 65 -29.58 -13.18 -18.26
N TYR A 66 -28.57 -13.36 -17.42
CA TYR A 66 -27.26 -12.69 -17.53
C TYR A 66 -27.34 -11.18 -17.82
N PRO A 67 -28.03 -10.38 -16.99
CA PRO A 67 -28.38 -8.99 -17.29
C PRO A 67 -27.17 -8.05 -17.37
N TYR A 68 -26.04 -8.41 -16.79
CA TYR A 68 -24.84 -7.57 -16.72
C TYR A 68 -23.77 -7.93 -17.77
N THR A 69 -24.03 -8.91 -18.65
CA THR A 69 -23.03 -9.40 -19.62
C THR A 69 -22.39 -8.27 -20.43
N LYS A 70 -23.20 -7.38 -21.03
CA LYS A 70 -22.69 -6.27 -21.85
C LYS A 70 -21.81 -5.30 -21.05
N LYS A 71 -22.26 -4.94 -19.83
CA LYS A 71 -21.54 -4.01 -18.94
C LYS A 71 -20.21 -4.60 -18.45
N LYS A 72 -20.18 -5.88 -18.06
CA LYS A 72 -18.96 -6.54 -17.57
C LYS A 72 -17.89 -6.66 -18.66
N PHE A 73 -18.30 -6.89 -19.93
CA PHE A 73 -17.31 -6.96 -21.03
C PHE A 73 -16.76 -5.59 -21.39
N VAL A 74 -17.55 -4.52 -21.38
CA VAL A 74 -17.06 -3.14 -21.54
C VAL A 74 -16.05 -2.81 -20.44
N PHE A 75 -16.38 -3.14 -19.19
CA PHE A 75 -15.46 -2.93 -18.07
C PHE A 75 -14.19 -3.78 -18.18
N TYR A 76 -14.30 -5.00 -18.71
CA TYR A 76 -13.12 -5.84 -18.98
C TYR A 76 -12.19 -5.24 -20.03
N VAL A 77 -12.73 -4.63 -21.09
CA VAL A 77 -11.92 -3.91 -22.11
C VAL A 77 -11.15 -2.76 -21.46
N PHE A 78 -11.79 -2.02 -20.55
CA PHE A 78 -11.11 -0.98 -19.79
C PHE A 78 -9.97 -1.54 -18.92
N ILE A 79 -10.20 -2.62 -18.18
CA ILE A 79 -9.15 -3.30 -17.41
C ILE A 79 -8.02 -3.78 -18.32
N PHE A 80 -8.34 -4.29 -19.51
CA PHE A 80 -7.34 -4.74 -20.46
C PHE A 80 -6.43 -3.59 -20.94
N ALA A 81 -7.00 -2.41 -21.21
CA ALA A 81 -6.23 -1.22 -21.54
C ALA A 81 -5.27 -0.82 -20.39
N LEU A 82 -5.75 -0.85 -19.14
CA LEU A 82 -4.89 -0.59 -17.98
C LEU A 82 -3.76 -1.61 -17.85
N ILE A 83 -4.01 -2.88 -18.15
CA ILE A 83 -2.99 -3.94 -18.12
C ILE A 83 -1.92 -3.70 -19.19
N LEU A 84 -2.28 -3.20 -20.37
CA LEU A 84 -1.28 -2.85 -21.39
C LEU A 84 -0.37 -1.71 -20.93
N ILE A 85 -0.94 -0.67 -20.34
CA ILE A 85 -0.17 0.45 -19.76
C ILE A 85 0.75 -0.07 -18.64
N GLU A 86 0.24 -0.91 -17.75
CA GLU A 86 1.02 -1.53 -16.67
C GLU A 86 2.20 -2.33 -17.21
N THR A 87 1.98 -3.15 -18.24
CA THR A 87 3.05 -3.97 -18.82
C THR A 87 4.14 -3.10 -19.46
N THR A 88 3.76 -1.99 -20.09
CA THR A 88 4.72 -1.02 -20.62
C THR A 88 5.54 -0.36 -19.50
N LEU A 89 4.89 0.01 -18.41
CA LEU A 89 5.56 0.56 -17.23
C LEU A 89 6.47 -0.46 -16.54
N ASP A 90 6.09 -1.75 -16.49
CA ASP A 90 6.95 -2.83 -15.97
C ASP A 90 8.27 -2.91 -16.77
N ILE A 91 8.17 -2.86 -18.11
CA ILE A 91 9.35 -2.89 -18.97
C ILE A 91 10.22 -1.65 -18.77
N LEU A 92 9.61 -0.46 -18.75
CA LEU A 92 10.33 0.80 -18.52
C LEU A 92 10.99 0.82 -17.13
N TYR A 93 10.29 0.36 -16.10
CA TYR A 93 10.80 0.30 -14.76
C TYR A 93 12.04 -0.61 -14.66
N LEU A 94 11.92 -1.85 -15.15
CA LEU A 94 13.02 -2.83 -15.07
C LEU A 94 14.22 -2.42 -15.94
N SER A 95 13.98 -1.83 -17.11
CA SER A 95 15.06 -1.37 -18.01
C SER A 95 15.84 -0.17 -17.47
N ASN A 96 15.23 0.64 -16.61
CA ASN A 96 15.85 1.84 -16.03
C ASN A 96 16.34 1.64 -14.58
N ILE A 97 16.38 0.41 -14.07
CA ILE A 97 17.01 0.13 -12.78
C ILE A 97 18.53 0.19 -12.93
N SER A 98 19.16 1.12 -12.19
CA SER A 98 20.61 1.21 -12.10
C SER A 98 21.11 0.37 -10.93
N THR A 99 22.04 -0.54 -11.22
CA THR A 99 22.76 -1.31 -10.18
C THR A 99 24.04 -0.61 -9.70
N LYS A 100 24.36 0.56 -10.26
CA LYS A 100 25.60 1.30 -9.96
C LYS A 100 25.38 2.52 -9.06
N GLU A 101 24.19 3.12 -9.14
CA GLU A 101 23.88 4.32 -8.36
C GLU A 101 23.12 3.95 -7.08
N PRO A 102 23.54 4.48 -5.92
CA PRO A 102 22.87 4.21 -4.66
C PRO A 102 21.48 4.85 -4.64
N VAL A 103 20.48 4.08 -4.27
CA VAL A 103 19.10 4.55 -4.10
C VAL A 103 18.94 5.17 -2.72
N GLN A 104 18.21 6.29 -2.65
CA GLN A 104 17.83 6.87 -1.35
C GLN A 104 16.76 5.99 -0.70
N CYS A 105 17.15 5.30 0.37
CA CYS A 105 16.20 4.48 1.13
C CYS A 105 15.13 5.35 1.83
N CYS A 106 13.97 4.74 2.08
CA CYS A 106 12.87 5.39 2.82
C CYS A 106 13.29 5.91 4.20
N SER A 107 14.29 5.31 4.86
CA SER A 107 14.83 5.81 6.13
C SER A 107 15.42 7.22 6.01
N VAL A 108 16.04 7.57 4.89
CA VAL A 108 16.53 8.92 4.63
C VAL A 108 15.39 9.91 4.41
N ILE A 109 14.31 9.47 3.72
CA ILE A 109 13.16 10.33 3.44
C ILE A 109 12.32 10.56 4.70
N PHE A 110 12.07 9.51 5.48
CA PHE A 110 11.29 9.58 6.72
C PHE A 110 12.12 10.11 7.91
N GLY A 111 13.45 9.89 7.92
CA GLY A 111 14.36 10.32 8.97
C GLY A 111 14.90 11.74 8.80
N ALA A 112 15.29 12.14 7.59
CA ALA A 112 15.91 13.44 7.32
C ALA A 112 14.98 14.65 7.52
N ASN A 113 13.66 14.44 7.44
CA ASN A 113 12.63 15.47 7.67
C ASN A 113 12.14 15.53 9.12
N SER A 114 12.72 14.75 10.03
CA SER A 114 12.26 14.60 11.41
C SER A 114 12.71 15.71 12.38
N VAL A 115 13.34 16.77 11.90
CA VAL A 115 13.54 18.01 12.67
C VAL A 115 12.23 18.82 12.72
N GLY A 116 11.13 18.15 12.95
CA GLY A 116 9.80 18.69 13.07
C GLY A 116 8.80 17.64 12.59
N SER A 117 8.55 16.63 13.42
CA SER A 117 7.49 15.66 13.19
C SER A 117 6.17 16.39 12.91
N LYS A 118 5.82 16.55 11.63
CA LYS A 118 4.51 17.11 11.25
C LYS A 118 3.45 16.04 11.43
N ILE A 119 3.24 15.65 12.68
CA ILE A 119 2.04 14.89 13.04
C ILE A 119 0.87 15.81 12.74
N PRO A 120 -0.14 15.39 11.96
CA PRO A 120 -1.30 16.21 11.65
C PRO A 120 -1.95 16.69 12.95
N PHE A 121 -2.50 17.89 12.93
CA PHE A 121 -3.15 18.52 14.09
C PHE A 121 -2.22 18.86 15.27
N ASN A 122 -0.89 18.90 15.09
CA ASN A 122 0.08 19.11 16.18
C ASN A 122 -0.12 18.18 17.38
N LEU A 123 -0.58 16.95 17.14
CA LEU A 123 -0.79 15.96 18.18
C LEU A 123 0.55 15.51 18.79
N THR A 124 0.58 15.32 20.08
CA THR A 124 1.70 14.61 20.73
C THR A 124 1.63 13.11 20.43
N ILE A 125 2.77 12.43 20.48
CA ILE A 125 2.84 10.97 20.26
C ILE A 125 1.88 10.23 21.20
N SER A 126 1.79 10.66 22.45
CA SER A 126 0.89 10.08 23.45
C SER A 126 -0.60 10.23 23.06
N MET A 127 -0.98 11.41 22.56
CA MET A 127 -2.34 11.64 22.06
C MET A 127 -2.64 10.84 20.79
N LEU A 128 -1.65 10.69 19.90
CA LEU A 128 -1.78 9.90 18.67
C LEU A 128 -2.07 8.43 18.99
N VAL A 129 -1.34 7.86 19.93
CA VAL A 129 -1.52 6.47 20.38
C VAL A 129 -2.88 6.30 21.08
N GLY A 130 -3.25 7.24 21.96
CA GLY A 130 -4.57 7.24 22.62
C GLY A 130 -5.71 7.29 21.59
N LEU A 131 -5.60 8.16 20.57
CA LEU A 131 -6.59 8.29 19.51
C LEU A 131 -6.66 7.02 18.63
N PHE A 132 -5.51 6.37 18.36
CA PHE A 132 -5.45 5.10 17.64
C PHE A 132 -6.25 4.00 18.36
N TYR A 133 -6.03 3.79 19.65
CA TYR A 133 -6.76 2.78 20.41
C TYR A 133 -8.24 3.14 20.60
N LEU A 134 -8.57 4.43 20.78
CA LEU A 134 -9.94 4.89 20.87
C LEU A 134 -10.72 4.60 19.58
N LEU A 135 -10.16 4.93 18.42
CA LEU A 135 -10.77 4.66 17.12
C LEU A 135 -10.89 3.15 16.86
N TYR A 136 -9.90 2.36 17.29
CA TYR A 136 -9.96 0.90 17.19
C TYR A 136 -11.15 0.34 17.99
N LEU A 137 -11.35 0.77 19.23
CA LEU A 137 -12.49 0.36 20.06
C LEU A 137 -13.82 0.82 19.47
N LEU A 138 -13.89 2.06 18.93
CA LEU A 138 -15.08 2.56 18.26
C LEU A 138 -15.42 1.75 17.01
N THR A 139 -14.43 1.31 16.24
CA THR A 139 -14.61 0.44 15.10
C THR A 139 -15.25 -0.89 15.49
N ILE A 140 -14.77 -1.52 16.56
CA ILE A 140 -15.36 -2.76 17.09
C ILE A 140 -16.81 -2.51 17.54
N PHE A 141 -17.04 -1.45 18.30
CA PHE A 141 -18.35 -1.12 18.84
C PHE A 141 -19.40 -0.87 17.73
N THR A 142 -19.07 -0.07 16.72
CA THR A 142 -19.97 0.21 15.60
C THR A 142 -20.21 -1.00 14.70
N ASN A 143 -19.23 -1.91 14.62
CA ASN A 143 -19.40 -3.16 13.90
C ASN A 143 -20.40 -4.09 14.63
N ILE A 144 -20.34 -4.18 15.96
CA ILE A 144 -21.29 -4.94 16.78
C ILE A 144 -22.70 -4.36 16.63
N GLN A 145 -22.83 -3.03 16.59
CA GLN A 145 -24.13 -2.35 16.39
C GLN A 145 -24.66 -2.42 14.94
N LYS A 146 -23.93 -3.02 14.01
CA LYS A 146 -24.30 -3.15 12.58
C LYS A 146 -24.59 -1.81 11.88
N GLN A 147 -24.04 -0.70 12.36
CA GLN A 147 -24.18 0.64 11.78
C GLN A 147 -23.21 0.82 10.60
N LYS A 148 -23.62 0.39 9.40
CA LYS A 148 -22.74 0.32 8.21
C LYS A 148 -22.12 1.65 7.82
N PHE A 149 -22.91 2.74 7.80
CA PHE A 149 -22.42 4.05 7.37
C PHE A 149 -21.45 4.68 8.38
N THR A 150 -21.82 4.66 9.66
CA THR A 150 -20.98 5.17 10.75
C THR A 150 -19.67 4.38 10.84
N ASN A 151 -19.75 3.06 10.72
CA ASN A 151 -18.57 2.19 10.72
C ASN A 151 -17.64 2.51 9.54
N PHE A 152 -18.17 2.79 8.34
CA PHE A 152 -17.36 3.17 7.19
C PHE A 152 -16.57 4.47 7.45
N ILE A 153 -17.22 5.50 8.00
CA ILE A 153 -16.57 6.78 8.31
C ILE A 153 -15.48 6.60 9.38
N ILE A 154 -15.78 5.87 10.46
CA ILE A 154 -14.83 5.61 11.53
C ILE A 154 -13.62 4.84 11.02
N ASN A 155 -13.82 3.82 10.16
CA ASN A 155 -12.72 3.07 9.56
C ASN A 155 -11.82 3.96 8.67
N LEU A 156 -12.39 4.93 7.95
CA LEU A 156 -11.61 5.85 7.14
C LEU A 156 -10.70 6.73 8.02
N PHE A 157 -11.23 7.27 9.11
CA PHE A 157 -10.44 8.02 10.09
C PHE A 157 -9.42 7.13 10.81
N PHE A 158 -9.81 5.92 11.16
CA PHE A 158 -8.91 4.94 11.78
C PHE A 158 -7.72 4.62 10.87
N LEU A 159 -7.96 4.39 9.56
CA LEU A 159 -6.90 4.13 8.59
C LEU A 159 -5.90 5.30 8.53
N TYR A 160 -6.41 6.53 8.52
CA TYR A 160 -5.58 7.73 8.49
C TYR A 160 -4.72 7.86 9.74
N ILE A 161 -5.30 7.74 10.93
CA ILE A 161 -4.57 7.82 12.20
C ILE A 161 -3.63 6.63 12.38
N ALA A 162 -4.03 5.42 11.94
CA ALA A 162 -3.20 4.22 11.99
C ALA A 162 -1.91 4.38 11.18
N TYR A 163 -1.98 5.00 10.00
CA TYR A 163 -0.79 5.29 9.21
C TYR A 163 0.23 6.13 9.99
N TYR A 164 -0.21 7.19 10.64
CA TYR A 164 0.68 8.04 11.45
C TYR A 164 1.16 7.34 12.73
N ALA A 165 0.30 6.57 13.39
CA ALA A 165 0.68 5.81 14.57
C ALA A 165 1.76 4.76 14.24
N VAL A 166 1.61 4.05 13.11
CA VAL A 166 2.61 3.08 12.64
C VAL A 166 3.93 3.76 12.32
N THR A 167 3.89 4.89 11.62
CA THR A 167 5.11 5.58 11.20
C THR A 167 5.85 6.25 12.35
N TYR A 168 5.15 6.96 13.25
CA TYR A 168 5.80 7.79 14.27
C TYR A 168 5.94 7.15 15.64
N PHE A 169 5.16 6.10 15.94
CA PHE A 169 5.24 5.42 17.22
C PHE A 169 5.72 3.97 17.07
N PHE A 170 5.00 3.11 16.36
CA PHE A 170 5.32 1.68 16.32
C PHE A 170 6.67 1.39 15.66
N SER A 171 6.99 2.06 14.54
CA SER A 171 8.30 1.86 13.89
C SER A 171 9.44 2.34 14.78
N THR A 172 9.36 3.53 15.35
CA THR A 172 10.41 4.07 16.23
C THR A 172 10.58 3.24 17.49
N TYR A 173 9.50 2.66 18.01
CA TYR A 173 9.52 1.76 19.16
C TYR A 173 10.22 0.43 18.85
N ILE A 174 9.91 -0.18 17.69
CA ILE A 174 10.51 -1.45 17.27
C ILE A 174 12.00 -1.29 17.00
N TYR A 175 12.38 -0.21 16.29
CA TYR A 175 13.80 0.03 15.98
C TYR A 175 14.63 0.56 17.14
N GLN A 176 13.98 1.06 18.19
CA GLN A 176 14.63 1.79 19.30
C GLN A 176 15.46 3.00 18.81
N LEU A 177 15.16 3.49 17.62
CA LEU A 177 15.82 4.62 16.96
C LEU A 177 14.78 5.68 16.58
N PRO A 178 14.79 6.86 17.19
CA PRO A 178 13.79 7.90 16.93
C PRO A 178 13.87 8.49 15.51
N THR A 179 15.02 8.31 14.84
CA THR A 179 15.26 8.79 13.48
C THR A 179 14.80 7.81 12.39
N HIS A 180 14.54 6.55 12.74
CA HIS A 180 14.13 5.53 11.77
C HIS A 180 12.62 5.30 11.81
N GLN A 181 11.91 5.94 10.88
CA GLN A 181 10.44 5.96 10.84
C GLN A 181 9.84 5.16 9.67
N CYS A 182 10.65 4.30 9.02
CA CYS A 182 10.18 3.53 7.87
C CYS A 182 9.29 2.35 8.32
N PRO A 183 8.00 2.31 7.99
CA PRO A 183 7.12 1.23 8.42
C PRO A 183 7.42 -0.12 7.73
N PHE A 184 8.12 -0.10 6.60
CA PHE A 184 8.40 -1.31 5.81
C PHE A 184 9.55 -2.14 6.39
N CYS A 185 10.58 -1.48 6.93
CA CYS A 185 11.73 -2.18 7.49
C CYS A 185 11.38 -3.00 8.74
N MET A 186 10.33 -2.65 9.49
CA MET A 186 9.93 -3.41 10.68
C MET A 186 9.40 -4.82 10.37
N LEU A 187 9.13 -5.14 9.09
CA LEU A 187 8.73 -6.47 8.64
C LEU A 187 9.92 -7.35 8.20
N GLN A 188 11.13 -6.83 8.29
CA GLN A 188 12.34 -7.59 7.94
C GLN A 188 12.76 -8.53 9.08
N LYS A 189 13.39 -9.66 8.70
CA LYS A 189 13.82 -10.71 9.65
C LYS A 189 14.81 -10.22 10.73
N GLU A 190 15.46 -9.11 10.50
CA GLU A 190 16.45 -8.53 11.42
C GLU A 190 15.82 -7.98 12.70
N TYR A 191 14.50 -7.79 12.72
CA TYR A 191 13.75 -7.22 13.85
C TYR A 191 12.78 -8.22 14.51
N PHE A 192 12.82 -9.50 14.08
CA PHE A 192 12.01 -10.58 14.66
C PHE A 192 12.86 -11.74 15.12
#